data_acc7154ba15194b684edbd3385bb4990
#
_entry.id   acc7154ba15194b684edbd3385bb4990
#
_cell.length_a   1.000
_cell.length_b   1.000
_cell.length_c   1.000
_cell.angle_alpha   90.00
_cell.angle_beta   90.00
_cell.angle_gamma   90.00
#
_symmetry.space_group_name_H-M   'P 1'
#
loop_
_entity.id
_entity.type
_entity.pdbx_description
1 polymer ?
#
loop_
_entity_poly.entity_id
_entity_poly.type
_entity_poly.pdbx_seq_one_letter_code
_entity_poly.pdbx_strand_id
1 'polypeptide(L)'
;MKFFRFPATIAVLFLLASPAVAQVSVTAFGGYAVSEGIDNDISGERASVKSGGSFGVAADYDLDGSRQLQLFYGQQSTVLDPGSGQPRFDLNVRYLHLGGTYFFEGPIGRGPYAVGGLGVTHFTPDLGGLQSETRASLNVGFGYVWPLGSAVVVRAEARAFLTLLNSSGGLFCSGGCTVVLSGDGFAQGQAMVGLTARF
;
A
#
# COMPACT_ATOMS: atom_id res chain seq x y z
N MET A 1 0.56 37.24 -18.82
CA MET A 1 1.11 36.17 -17.95
C MET A 1 0.94 36.60 -16.50
N LYS A 2 -0.08 36.08 -15.78
CA LYS A 2 -0.31 36.37 -14.35
C LYS A 2 -0.09 35.08 -13.59
N PHE A 3 1.00 35.03 -12.83
CA PHE A 3 1.31 33.94 -11.90
C PHE A 3 0.34 33.99 -10.71
N PHE A 4 -0.54 33.00 -10.60
CA PHE A 4 -1.37 32.80 -9.42
C PHE A 4 -0.53 32.06 -8.37
N ARG A 5 -0.08 32.79 -7.35
CA ARG A 5 0.55 32.20 -6.16
C ARG A 5 -0.57 31.73 -5.22
N PHE A 6 -0.74 30.42 -5.07
CA PHE A 6 -1.53 29.86 -3.97
C PHE A 6 -0.68 29.87 -2.70
N PRO A 7 -1.12 30.49 -1.61
CA PRO A 7 -0.50 30.31 -0.32
C PRO A 7 -0.95 28.94 0.22
N ALA A 8 -0.01 28.01 0.37
CA ALA A 8 -0.21 26.76 1.08
C ALA A 8 -0.32 27.06 2.59
N THR A 9 -1.50 27.37 3.05
CA THR A 9 -1.78 27.45 4.49
C THR A 9 -2.07 26.03 4.97
N ILE A 10 -1.04 25.32 5.42
CA ILE A 10 -1.18 24.07 6.16
C ILE A 10 -1.76 24.45 7.52
N ALA A 11 -3.07 24.33 7.67
CA ALA A 11 -3.73 24.44 8.94
C ALA A 11 -3.42 23.15 9.74
N VAL A 12 -2.38 23.20 10.57
CA VAL A 12 -2.13 22.21 11.62
C VAL A 12 -3.21 22.40 12.68
N LEU A 13 -4.28 21.62 12.53
CA LEU A 13 -5.34 21.56 13.56
C LEU A 13 -4.80 20.72 14.72
N PHE A 14 -4.15 21.38 15.70
CA PHE A 14 -3.91 20.79 17.02
C PHE A 14 -5.27 20.64 17.73
N LEU A 15 -5.89 19.48 17.59
CA LEU A 15 -7.00 19.08 18.45
C LEU A 15 -6.42 18.86 19.86
N LEU A 16 -6.87 19.70 20.80
CA LEU A 16 -6.59 19.59 22.23
C LEU A 16 -7.14 18.25 22.72
N ALA A 17 -6.24 17.28 22.88
CA ALA A 17 -6.58 15.97 23.41
C ALA A 17 -6.85 16.10 24.91
N SER A 18 -8.10 15.94 25.31
CA SER A 18 -8.44 15.49 26.65
C SER A 18 -7.78 14.13 26.91
N PRO A 19 -7.41 13.74 28.14
CA PRO A 19 -6.88 12.42 28.46
C PRO A 19 -8.00 11.37 28.40
N ALA A 20 -8.61 11.20 27.25
CA ALA A 20 -9.40 10.03 26.91
C ALA A 20 -8.44 8.98 26.38
N VAL A 21 -8.61 7.74 26.79
CA VAL A 21 -7.92 6.56 26.29
C VAL A 21 -7.66 6.74 24.80
N ALA A 22 -6.40 6.73 24.38
CA ALA A 22 -6.02 6.98 23.00
C ALA A 22 -6.70 5.93 22.09
N GLN A 23 -7.78 6.32 21.44
CA GLN A 23 -8.60 5.43 20.59
C GLN A 23 -8.22 5.51 19.12
N VAL A 24 -7.40 6.50 18.78
CA VAL A 24 -6.95 6.71 17.40
C VAL A 24 -5.45 6.75 17.35
N SER A 25 -4.88 6.12 16.34
CA SER A 25 -3.45 6.23 16.06
C SER A 25 -3.19 6.38 14.57
N VAL A 26 -2.10 7.07 14.24
CA VAL A 26 -1.65 7.27 12.87
C VAL A 26 -0.20 6.82 12.76
N THR A 27 0.07 5.97 11.78
CA THR A 27 1.39 5.44 11.49
C THR A 27 1.86 5.91 10.12
N ALA A 28 3.09 6.43 10.05
CA ALA A 28 3.78 6.65 8.79
C ALA A 28 4.85 5.57 8.62
N PHE A 29 4.83 4.89 7.48
CA PHE A 29 5.73 3.79 7.12
C PHE A 29 6.66 4.17 5.99
N GLY A 30 7.92 3.73 6.09
CA GLY A 30 8.86 3.62 4.98
C GLY A 30 9.32 2.17 4.84
N GLY A 31 9.51 1.70 3.62
CA GLY A 31 9.85 0.30 3.40
C GLY A 31 10.35 -0.02 2.00
N TYR A 32 10.39 -1.29 1.73
CA TYR A 32 10.82 -1.85 0.46
C TYR A 32 9.82 -2.89 -0.01
N ALA A 33 9.44 -2.81 -1.27
CA ALA A 33 8.49 -3.71 -1.90
C ALA A 33 9.20 -4.62 -2.91
N VAL A 34 8.80 -5.89 -2.91
CA VAL A 34 9.21 -6.92 -3.87
C VAL A 34 7.96 -7.46 -4.55
N SER A 35 8.02 -7.61 -5.88
CA SER A 35 6.91 -8.09 -6.67
C SER A 35 7.30 -9.36 -7.40
N GLU A 36 6.35 -10.26 -7.58
CA GLU A 36 6.51 -11.38 -8.50
C GLU A 36 6.39 -10.89 -9.95
N GLY A 37 7.11 -11.56 -10.86
CA GLY A 37 6.91 -11.37 -12.29
C GLY A 37 5.54 -11.91 -12.71
N ILE A 38 4.92 -11.24 -13.67
CA ILE A 38 3.62 -11.62 -14.22
C ILE A 38 3.83 -12.26 -15.59
N ASP A 39 3.23 -13.42 -15.83
CA ASP A 39 3.35 -14.09 -17.14
C ASP A 39 2.63 -13.26 -18.22
N ASN A 40 3.31 -13.03 -19.36
CA ASN A 40 2.77 -12.32 -20.51
C ASN A 40 2.38 -13.32 -21.60
N ASP A 41 1.09 -13.52 -21.83
CA ASP A 41 0.56 -14.51 -22.77
C ASP A 41 0.87 -14.18 -24.24
N ILE A 42 1.17 -12.93 -24.57
CA ILE A 42 1.44 -12.54 -25.96
C ILE A 42 2.86 -12.95 -26.37
N SER A 43 3.82 -12.83 -25.46
CA SER A 43 5.24 -13.11 -25.77
C SER A 43 5.76 -14.41 -25.19
N GLY A 44 5.04 -15.04 -24.26
CA GLY A 44 5.53 -16.17 -23.48
C GLY A 44 6.65 -15.81 -22.50
N GLU A 45 6.98 -14.53 -22.38
CA GLU A 45 7.99 -14.00 -21.46
C GLU A 45 7.33 -13.43 -20.21
N ARG A 46 8.09 -13.37 -19.10
CA ARG A 46 7.59 -12.77 -17.86
C ARG A 46 7.82 -11.26 -17.86
N ALA A 47 6.73 -10.50 -17.77
CA ALA A 47 6.80 -9.10 -17.40
C ALA A 47 7.25 -8.99 -15.93
N SER A 48 8.24 -8.15 -15.64
CA SER A 48 8.74 -7.98 -14.29
C SER A 48 8.48 -6.58 -13.76
N VAL A 49 7.93 -6.51 -12.55
CA VAL A 49 7.82 -5.27 -11.79
C VAL A 49 9.05 -5.18 -10.89
N LYS A 50 9.85 -4.13 -11.05
CA LYS A 50 11.07 -3.97 -10.26
C LYS A 50 10.75 -3.72 -8.80
N SER A 51 11.53 -4.35 -7.93
CA SER A 51 11.52 -4.07 -6.50
C SER A 51 12.01 -2.64 -6.23
N GLY A 52 11.48 -1.98 -5.20
CA GLY A 52 11.85 -0.60 -4.91
C GLY A 52 11.31 -0.09 -3.58
N GLY A 53 11.67 1.16 -3.28
CA GLY A 53 11.19 1.83 -2.08
C GLY A 53 9.67 2.01 -2.09
N SER A 54 9.06 1.87 -0.92
CA SER A 54 7.64 2.10 -0.70
C SER A 54 7.41 2.99 0.52
N PHE A 55 6.29 3.67 0.54
CA PHE A 55 5.82 4.37 1.73
C PHE A 55 4.36 4.03 1.98
N GLY A 56 3.91 4.22 3.23
CA GLY A 56 2.52 4.00 3.60
C GLY A 56 2.09 4.85 4.78
N VAL A 57 0.79 4.99 4.93
CA VAL A 57 0.14 5.61 6.09
C VAL A 57 -0.99 4.70 6.54
N ALA A 58 -1.06 4.44 7.84
CA ALA A 58 -2.20 3.76 8.46
C ALA A 58 -2.87 4.67 9.47
N ALA A 59 -4.20 4.66 9.49
CA ALA A 59 -5.01 5.21 10.55
C ALA A 59 -5.74 4.06 11.24
N ASP A 60 -5.51 3.91 12.54
CA ASP A 60 -6.07 2.83 13.34
C ASP A 60 -7.05 3.40 14.37
N TYR A 61 -8.16 2.71 14.57
CA TYR A 61 -9.16 2.99 15.61
C TYR A 61 -9.30 1.79 16.53
N ASP A 62 -9.08 1.97 17.84
CA ASP A 62 -9.12 0.90 18.83
C ASP A 62 -10.58 0.45 19.03
N LEU A 63 -10.87 -0.82 18.73
CA LEU A 63 -12.18 -1.45 18.94
C LEU A 63 -12.30 -2.01 20.36
N ASP A 64 -11.21 -2.58 20.84
CA ASP A 64 -11.05 -3.12 22.21
C ASP A 64 -9.58 -3.16 22.61
N GLY A 65 -9.24 -3.86 23.68
CA GLY A 65 -7.86 -3.94 24.19
C GLY A 65 -6.87 -4.64 23.28
N SER A 66 -7.30 -5.34 22.23
CA SER A 66 -6.46 -6.15 21.34
C SER A 66 -6.71 -5.98 19.85
N ARG A 67 -7.81 -5.32 19.47
CA ARG A 67 -8.23 -5.17 18.06
C ARG A 67 -8.39 -3.73 17.66
N GLN A 68 -7.93 -3.44 16.44
CA GLN A 68 -8.10 -2.13 15.81
C GLN A 68 -8.76 -2.29 14.45
N LEU A 69 -9.61 -1.35 14.07
CA LEU A 69 -10.00 -1.09 12.69
C LEU A 69 -8.88 -0.28 12.04
N GLN A 70 -8.46 -0.63 10.84
CA GLN A 70 -7.38 0.03 10.13
C GLN A 70 -7.81 0.50 8.74
N LEU A 71 -7.52 1.75 8.42
CA LEU A 71 -7.46 2.26 7.06
C LEU A 71 -5.99 2.40 6.65
N PHE A 72 -5.59 1.72 5.59
CA PHE A 72 -4.22 1.71 5.10
C PHE A 72 -4.14 2.30 3.69
N TYR A 73 -3.21 3.21 3.49
CA TYR A 73 -2.78 3.69 2.18
C TYR A 73 -1.30 3.35 1.99
N GLY A 74 -0.95 2.78 0.83
CA GLY A 74 0.43 2.48 0.46
C GLY A 74 0.73 2.91 -0.97
N GLN A 75 1.97 3.24 -1.26
CA GLN A 75 2.43 3.59 -2.60
C GLN A 75 3.84 3.08 -2.85
N GLN A 76 4.05 2.57 -4.06
CA GLN A 76 5.35 2.26 -4.63
C GLN A 76 5.47 2.88 -6.02
N SER A 77 6.58 3.56 -6.28
CA SER A 77 6.98 3.94 -7.63
C SER A 77 8.01 2.93 -8.12
N THR A 78 7.75 2.32 -9.25
CA THR A 78 8.54 1.22 -9.80
C THR A 78 8.63 1.30 -11.32
N VAL A 79 9.38 0.41 -11.93
CA VAL A 79 9.51 0.28 -13.38
C VAL A 79 8.96 -1.08 -13.79
N LEU A 80 8.07 -1.08 -14.77
CA LEU A 80 7.60 -2.31 -15.42
C LEU A 80 8.45 -2.59 -16.66
N ASP A 81 8.98 -3.80 -16.73
CA ASP A 81 9.67 -4.35 -17.89
C ASP A 81 8.75 -5.38 -18.55
N PRO A 82 8.13 -5.05 -19.70
CA PRO A 82 7.19 -5.95 -20.35
C PRO A 82 7.84 -7.18 -21.00
N GLY A 83 9.17 -7.22 -21.13
CA GLY A 83 9.88 -8.23 -21.92
C GLY A 83 9.77 -7.98 -23.44
N SER A 84 10.24 -8.93 -24.26
CA SER A 84 10.09 -8.96 -25.72
C SER A 84 10.50 -7.69 -26.50
N GLY A 85 11.49 -6.94 -25.99
CA GLY A 85 12.03 -5.76 -26.68
C GLY A 85 11.11 -4.52 -26.60
N GLN A 86 10.05 -4.56 -25.81
CA GLN A 86 9.20 -3.40 -25.58
C GLN A 86 9.85 -2.41 -24.61
N PRO A 87 9.57 -1.11 -24.75
CA PRO A 87 10.15 -0.10 -23.87
C PRO A 87 9.67 -0.29 -22.42
N ARG A 88 10.58 -0.17 -21.47
CA ARG A 88 10.28 -0.08 -20.06
C ARG A 88 9.58 1.24 -19.76
N PHE A 89 8.67 1.22 -18.80
CA PHE A 89 7.97 2.43 -18.37
C PHE A 89 7.79 2.47 -16.85
N ASP A 90 7.65 3.68 -16.31
CA ASP A 90 7.40 3.88 -14.91
C ASP A 90 5.97 3.50 -14.56
N LEU A 91 5.81 2.83 -13.41
CA LEU A 91 4.53 2.37 -12.89
C LEU A 91 4.39 2.80 -11.43
N ASN A 92 3.29 3.50 -11.13
CA ASN A 92 2.89 3.78 -9.77
C ASN A 92 1.83 2.78 -9.33
N VAL A 93 2.11 2.07 -8.24
CA VAL A 93 1.18 1.13 -7.60
C VAL A 93 0.73 1.74 -6.29
N ARG A 94 -0.57 1.94 -6.12
CA ARG A 94 -1.19 2.50 -4.92
C ARG A 94 -2.20 1.53 -4.35
N TYR A 95 -2.21 1.40 -3.03
CA TYR A 95 -3.12 0.55 -2.28
C TYR A 95 -4.00 1.40 -1.38
N LEU A 96 -5.29 1.09 -1.32
CA LEU A 96 -6.22 1.62 -0.33
C LEU A 96 -7.02 0.46 0.25
N HIS A 97 -6.79 0.13 1.51
CA HIS A 97 -7.41 -1.01 2.18
C HIS A 97 -8.09 -0.62 3.49
N LEU A 98 -9.24 -1.19 3.73
CA LEU A 98 -9.92 -1.19 5.02
C LEU A 98 -9.81 -2.60 5.62
N GLY A 99 -9.41 -2.69 6.87
CA GLY A 99 -9.20 -3.97 7.53
C GLY A 99 -9.06 -3.84 9.03
N GLY A 100 -8.23 -4.68 9.61
CA GLY A 100 -8.01 -4.67 11.05
C GLY A 100 -6.64 -5.18 11.44
N THR A 101 -6.29 -4.86 12.67
CA THR A 101 -5.08 -5.32 13.35
C THR A 101 -5.49 -6.09 14.60
N TYR A 102 -4.82 -7.20 14.88
CA TYR A 102 -5.02 -8.02 16.07
C TYR A 102 -3.70 -8.24 16.79
N PHE A 103 -3.62 -7.82 18.07
CA PHE A 103 -2.47 -7.98 18.96
C PHE A 103 -2.59 -9.28 19.74
N PHE A 104 -1.56 -10.14 19.66
CA PHE A 104 -1.58 -11.48 20.27
C PHE A 104 -1.28 -11.46 21.78
N GLU A 105 -0.44 -10.51 22.23
CA GLU A 105 0.11 -10.51 23.60
C GLU A 105 -0.19 -9.19 24.31
N GLY A 106 -1.43 -8.97 24.68
CA GLY A 106 -1.75 -7.87 25.59
C GLY A 106 -2.18 -6.59 24.88
N PRO A 107 -2.01 -5.43 25.50
CA PRO A 107 -2.66 -4.22 25.04
C PRO A 107 -2.07 -3.72 23.72
N ILE A 108 -2.93 -3.05 22.95
CA ILE A 108 -2.56 -2.36 21.72
C ILE A 108 -1.34 -1.46 21.94
N GLY A 109 -0.42 -1.48 20.98
CA GLY A 109 0.78 -0.64 21.00
C GLY A 109 2.03 -1.31 21.56
N ARG A 110 2.01 -2.62 21.77
CA ARG A 110 3.18 -3.43 22.13
C ARG A 110 3.05 -4.87 21.64
N GLY A 111 4.21 -5.48 21.34
CA GLY A 111 4.28 -6.91 20.99
C GLY A 111 3.89 -7.24 19.56
N PRO A 112 3.72 -8.54 19.28
CA PRO A 112 3.40 -9.05 17.95
C PRO A 112 1.93 -8.83 17.60
N TYR A 113 1.67 -8.59 16.30
CA TYR A 113 0.33 -8.44 15.77
C TYR A 113 0.19 -9.02 14.36
N ALA A 114 -1.03 -9.38 14.00
CA ALA A 114 -1.42 -9.65 12.63
C ALA A 114 -2.27 -8.50 12.08
N VAL A 115 -2.22 -8.31 10.77
CA VAL A 115 -3.01 -7.32 10.08
C VAL A 115 -3.58 -7.91 8.80
N GLY A 116 -4.76 -7.47 8.41
CA GLY A 116 -5.38 -7.90 7.15
C GLY A 116 -6.47 -6.93 6.73
N GLY A 117 -6.76 -6.90 5.43
CA GLY A 117 -7.76 -6.00 4.90
C GLY A 117 -8.12 -6.30 3.46
N LEU A 118 -9.25 -5.71 3.04
CA LEU A 118 -9.76 -5.73 1.68
C LEU A 118 -9.76 -4.30 1.14
N GLY A 119 -9.61 -4.16 -0.16
CA GLY A 119 -9.61 -2.84 -0.77
C GLY A 119 -9.32 -2.89 -2.26
N VAL A 120 -8.60 -1.89 -2.71
CA VAL A 120 -8.27 -1.72 -4.13
C VAL A 120 -6.80 -1.41 -4.32
N THR A 121 -6.28 -1.89 -5.47
CA THR A 121 -5.00 -1.49 -6.02
C THR A 121 -5.24 -0.63 -7.25
N HIS A 122 -4.60 0.53 -7.30
CA HIS A 122 -4.65 1.45 -8.42
C HIS A 122 -3.28 1.51 -9.09
N PHE A 123 -3.25 1.12 -10.36
CA PHE A 123 -2.07 1.14 -11.23
C PHE A 123 -2.10 2.37 -12.12
N THR A 124 -1.01 3.13 -12.13
CA THR A 124 -0.87 4.31 -13.00
C THR A 124 0.42 4.16 -13.81
N PRO A 125 0.35 3.72 -15.07
CA PRO A 125 1.49 3.68 -15.97
C PRO A 125 1.83 5.10 -16.45
N ASP A 126 3.13 5.41 -16.56
CA ASP A 126 3.62 6.65 -17.17
C ASP A 126 4.11 6.35 -18.61
N LEU A 127 3.17 5.95 -19.46
CA LEU A 127 3.40 5.73 -20.88
C LEU A 127 2.17 6.21 -21.68
N GLY A 128 2.39 7.05 -22.67
CA GLY A 128 1.32 7.58 -23.53
C GLY A 128 0.53 6.46 -24.21
N GLY A 129 -0.81 6.52 -24.10
CA GLY A 129 -1.72 5.51 -24.66
C GLY A 129 -2.15 4.41 -23.69
N LEU A 130 -1.54 4.30 -22.51
CA LEU A 130 -1.98 3.38 -21.46
C LEU A 130 -2.93 4.09 -20.49
N GLN A 131 -3.94 3.39 -20.00
CA GLN A 131 -4.90 3.90 -19.04
C GLN A 131 -4.60 3.38 -17.63
N SER A 132 -4.88 4.21 -16.62
CA SER A 132 -4.85 3.79 -15.23
C SER A 132 -5.94 2.75 -14.94
N GLU A 133 -5.64 1.79 -14.10
CA GLU A 133 -6.57 0.73 -13.73
C GLU A 133 -6.71 0.58 -12.22
N THR A 134 -7.93 0.24 -11.80
CA THR A 134 -8.24 -0.08 -10.40
C THR A 134 -8.78 -1.48 -10.31
N ARG A 135 -8.20 -2.29 -9.42
CA ARG A 135 -8.55 -3.70 -9.21
C ARG A 135 -8.81 -3.97 -7.73
N ALA A 136 -9.72 -4.91 -7.46
CA ALA A 136 -9.93 -5.39 -6.10
C ALA A 136 -8.68 -6.10 -5.58
N SER A 137 -8.38 -5.88 -4.31
CA SER A 137 -7.21 -6.49 -3.68
C SER A 137 -7.44 -6.77 -2.21
N LEU A 138 -6.62 -7.66 -1.69
CA LEU A 138 -6.56 -7.98 -0.27
C LEU A 138 -5.12 -7.87 0.22
N ASN A 139 -4.96 -7.69 1.52
CA ASN A 139 -3.66 -7.79 2.17
C ASN A 139 -3.74 -8.64 3.43
N VAL A 140 -2.61 -9.22 3.78
CA VAL A 140 -2.36 -9.90 5.03
C VAL A 140 -0.92 -9.63 5.45
N GLY A 141 -0.69 -9.50 6.74
CA GLY A 141 0.65 -9.23 7.24
C GLY A 141 0.78 -9.52 8.71
N PHE A 142 1.98 -9.36 9.18
CA PHE A 142 2.34 -9.47 10.58
C PHE A 142 3.41 -8.43 10.92
N GLY A 143 3.46 -8.07 12.18
CA GLY A 143 4.44 -7.09 12.63
C GLY A 143 4.70 -7.17 14.13
N TYR A 144 5.54 -6.27 14.57
CA TYR A 144 5.88 -6.09 15.97
C TYR A 144 5.92 -4.62 16.32
N VAL A 145 5.46 -4.29 17.52
CA VAL A 145 5.43 -2.91 18.03
C VAL A 145 6.31 -2.79 19.27
N TRP A 146 7.19 -1.78 19.24
CA TRP A 146 8.03 -1.38 20.36
C TRP A 146 7.59 -0.01 20.88
N PRO A 147 7.12 0.10 22.12
CA PRO A 147 6.79 1.39 22.72
C PRO A 147 8.06 2.21 22.95
N LEU A 148 8.11 3.45 22.45
CA LEU A 148 9.17 4.42 22.79
C LEU A 148 8.75 5.34 23.96
N GLY A 149 7.45 5.37 24.24
CA GLY A 149 6.86 6.19 25.29
C GLY A 149 5.35 5.97 25.35
N SER A 150 4.63 6.88 25.99
CA SER A 150 3.17 6.78 26.12
C SER A 150 2.42 7.10 24.82
N ALA A 151 2.95 8.01 24.00
CA ALA A 151 2.26 8.51 22.80
C ALA A 151 2.91 8.07 21.48
N VAL A 152 4.15 7.52 21.52
CA VAL A 152 4.90 7.17 20.30
C VAL A 152 5.39 5.74 20.38
N VAL A 153 5.18 5.00 19.29
CA VAL A 153 5.67 3.62 19.14
C VAL A 153 6.35 3.43 17.80
N VAL A 154 7.29 2.48 17.73
CA VAL A 154 7.87 1.99 16.45
C VAL A 154 7.15 0.73 16.05
N ARG A 155 6.83 0.59 14.76
CA ARG A 155 6.26 -0.62 14.17
C ARG A 155 7.21 -1.15 13.10
N ALA A 156 7.50 -2.46 13.13
CA ALA A 156 8.04 -3.17 11.97
C ALA A 156 6.96 -4.12 11.45
N GLU A 157 6.76 -4.15 10.13
CA GLU A 157 5.66 -4.89 9.52
C GLU A 157 6.12 -5.52 8.20
N ALA A 158 5.75 -6.78 7.99
CA ALA A 158 5.80 -7.46 6.70
C ALA A 158 4.37 -7.70 6.22
N ARG A 159 4.05 -7.25 5.00
CA ARG A 159 2.71 -7.33 4.42
C ARG A 159 2.77 -7.89 3.01
N ALA A 160 1.87 -8.81 2.70
CA ALA A 160 1.62 -9.31 1.36
C ALA A 160 0.33 -8.73 0.82
N PHE A 161 0.34 -8.32 -0.44
CA PHE A 161 -0.82 -7.84 -1.18
C PHE A 161 -1.10 -8.81 -2.32
N LEU A 162 -2.37 -9.13 -2.51
CA LEU A 162 -2.86 -9.90 -3.65
C LEU A 162 -3.92 -9.08 -4.37
N THR A 163 -3.63 -8.68 -5.60
CA THR A 163 -4.54 -7.96 -6.48
C THR A 163 -5.16 -8.93 -7.46
N LEU A 164 -6.49 -8.97 -7.51
CA LEU A 164 -7.23 -9.86 -8.40
C LEU A 164 -7.22 -9.29 -9.81
N LEU A 165 -6.69 -10.04 -10.75
CA LEU A 165 -6.72 -9.73 -12.17
C LEU A 165 -7.84 -10.54 -12.82
N ASN A 166 -8.67 -9.88 -13.65
CA ASN A 166 -9.70 -10.63 -14.39
C ASN A 166 -9.01 -11.41 -15.52
N SER A 167 -9.20 -12.70 -15.56
CA SER A 167 -8.66 -13.61 -16.57
C SER A 167 -9.12 -13.35 -18.01
N SER A 168 -10.04 -12.41 -18.24
CA SER A 168 -10.60 -12.05 -19.55
C SER A 168 -10.23 -10.65 -20.06
N GLY A 169 -9.36 -9.92 -19.36
CA GLY A 169 -8.98 -8.55 -19.74
C GLY A 169 -7.51 -8.28 -19.49
N GLY A 170 -6.76 -7.88 -20.53
CA GLY A 170 -5.40 -7.41 -20.35
C GLY A 170 -5.35 -6.17 -19.46
N LEU A 171 -4.29 -6.00 -18.69
CA LEU A 171 -3.99 -4.74 -18.02
C LEU A 171 -3.57 -3.69 -19.06
N PHE A 172 -4.03 -2.46 -18.88
CA PHE A 172 -3.70 -1.31 -19.72
C PHE A 172 -4.15 -1.40 -21.17
N CYS A 173 -5.32 -2.03 -21.45
CA CYS A 173 -5.89 -2.10 -22.80
C CYS A 173 -6.66 -0.83 -23.14
N SER A 174 -6.15 -0.04 -24.10
CA SER A 174 -6.88 1.07 -24.75
C SER A 174 -6.71 0.92 -26.25
N GLY A 175 -7.70 0.30 -26.95
CA GLY A 175 -7.70 0.19 -28.41
C GLY A 175 -6.68 -0.75 -29.06
N GLY A 176 -5.88 -1.44 -28.25
CA GLY A 176 -4.86 -2.43 -28.61
C GLY A 176 -4.11 -2.82 -27.35
N CYS A 177 -4.20 -4.10 -26.93
CA CYS A 177 -3.49 -4.56 -25.75
C CYS A 177 -2.00 -4.64 -26.01
N THR A 178 -1.21 -3.81 -25.34
CA THR A 178 0.25 -3.85 -25.41
C THR A 178 0.84 -4.89 -24.42
N VAL A 179 0.10 -5.19 -23.35
CA VAL A 179 0.48 -6.20 -22.35
C VAL A 179 -0.79 -6.96 -21.94
N VAL A 180 -0.92 -8.22 -22.34
CA VAL A 180 -1.94 -9.12 -21.80
C VAL A 180 -1.28 -9.92 -20.70
N LEU A 181 -1.57 -9.55 -19.47
CA LEU A 181 -1.13 -10.30 -18.31
C LEU A 181 -2.12 -11.41 -18.06
N SER A 182 -1.71 -12.64 -18.30
CA SER A 182 -2.46 -13.81 -17.91
C SER A 182 -2.01 -14.28 -16.55
N GLY A 183 -2.92 -14.22 -15.63
CA GLY A 183 -2.75 -14.68 -14.25
C GLY A 183 -3.95 -14.27 -13.45
N ASP A 184 -4.36 -15.11 -12.51
CA ASP A 184 -5.51 -14.83 -11.65
C ASP A 184 -5.22 -13.72 -10.61
N GLY A 185 -3.97 -13.25 -10.49
CA GLY A 185 -3.58 -12.23 -9.51
C GLY A 185 -2.16 -11.70 -9.65
N PHE A 186 -1.94 -10.54 -9.08
CA PHE A 186 -0.64 -9.91 -8.89
C PHE A 186 -0.29 -9.91 -7.41
N ALA A 187 0.81 -10.59 -7.04
CA ALA A 187 1.30 -10.66 -5.68
C ALA A 187 2.49 -9.72 -5.45
N GLN A 188 2.45 -9.00 -4.32
CA GLN A 188 3.53 -8.12 -3.89
C GLN A 188 3.77 -8.26 -2.39
N GLY A 189 5.04 -8.38 -1.99
CA GLY A 189 5.48 -8.33 -0.59
C GLY A 189 6.07 -6.97 -0.24
N GLN A 190 5.81 -6.47 0.96
CA GLN A 190 6.44 -5.27 1.50
C GLN A 190 6.98 -5.52 2.90
N ALA A 191 8.20 -5.03 3.16
CA ALA A 191 8.77 -4.94 4.51
C ALA A 191 8.90 -3.46 4.87
N MET A 192 8.31 -3.06 5.99
CA MET A 192 8.15 -1.65 6.37
C MET A 192 8.54 -1.42 7.84
N VAL A 193 9.06 -0.23 8.10
CA VAL A 193 9.22 0.30 9.46
C VAL A 193 8.46 1.62 9.54
N GLY A 194 7.76 1.84 10.64
CA GLY A 194 6.94 3.03 10.83
C GLY A 194 7.02 3.61 12.24
N LEU A 195 6.65 4.88 12.30
CA LEU A 195 6.42 5.59 13.56
C LEU A 195 4.92 5.84 13.70
N THR A 196 4.39 5.50 14.87
CA THR A 196 2.97 5.69 15.20
C THR A 196 2.85 6.73 16.28
N ALA A 197 1.97 7.70 16.07
CA ALA A 197 1.47 8.61 17.10
C ALA A 197 0.08 8.14 17.55
N ARG A 198 -0.16 8.14 18.87
CA ARG A 198 -1.41 7.73 19.52
C ARG A 198 -2.06 8.94 20.17
N PHE A 199 -3.37 9.12 19.96
CA PHE A 199 -4.15 10.27 20.41
C PHE A 199 -5.32 9.86 21.29
#